data_791cfada4acb027a163c8a9477c99fa1
#
_entry.id   791cfada4acb027a163c8a9477c99fa1
#
_cell.length_a   1.000
_cell.length_b   1.000
_cell.length_c   1.000
_cell.angle_alpha   90.00
_cell.angle_beta   90.00
_cell.angle_gamma   90.00
#
_symmetry.space_group_name_H-M   'P 1'
#
loop_
_entity.id
_entity.type
_entity.pdbx_description
1 polymer ?
#
loop_
_entity_poly.entity_id
_entity_poly.type
_entity_poly.pdbx_seq_one_letter_code
_entity_poly.pdbx_strand_id
1 'polypeptide(L)'
;MLVSEDFAKFTAGSEDDPDGTELSDWNDGTIDAKYTQQPGWRGGFVYQAGGCAYLDVDTEEGTGWLITPTLNLSNYGGSFTIKFRARVASSKSSTTDEIYVQNCLLGEYSNSVTSSQTIEGTTKWKEYTLTFTDGNSKDDIQITAKSYPIFIDDITITQIDNGKPGAPLAQAATNVSDTQFTANWQAVEGAEGYLLSVYTLKNATEQYLFKDKEVNGTSYDVTGIEANIDYYYTVCSKRNGETSNTSNIITVIRKLKTPVTLPATNVASYGFTANWQSVPQATAYAVYTILTHTAQADNEPFNLFKSDFSAVKVGTIDSPWDYSRLGGIRVFLDDLAPRCDWIAFAPMAAQGMFGISNMFLDYNVPGTIYSPILDLSHDGGKSTLRFNVLGRNVTKLRICVLKDRADGKADELFKTECPVTTDLAEQVITLEKGEKDTYVEISIAEGTGYVLFDDLQLSQNLNKGESTELKYKYDETSDTSRRIDTPDYSAGDVYAYTVQAFRLDSSSNIIEEATSDRSEPQEVKRNDAVESITAGNDGATVATTADGIRITLAEAAPVAVYSLDGRLLHQDNTAATEHNVALGNHGIFLVRIGAKTIKVVR
;
A
#
# COMPACT_ATOMS: atom_id res chain seq x y z
N MET A 1 10.18 -40.12 11.71
CA MET A 1 10.06 -39.09 12.77
C MET A 1 10.31 -37.77 12.11
N LEU A 2 9.38 -36.84 12.25
CA LEU A 2 9.45 -35.50 11.64
C LEU A 2 9.77 -34.40 12.66
N VAL A 3 9.28 -34.53 13.88
CA VAL A 3 9.58 -33.68 15.02
C VAL A 3 9.97 -34.52 16.22
N SER A 4 10.93 -34.02 16.99
CA SER A 4 11.28 -34.51 18.31
C SER A 4 11.76 -33.31 19.13
N GLU A 5 10.97 -32.90 20.12
CA GLU A 5 11.26 -31.79 21.00
C GLU A 5 11.02 -32.18 22.44
N ASP A 6 12.08 -32.12 23.24
CA ASP A 6 12.09 -32.49 24.66
C ASP A 6 12.25 -31.29 25.59
N PHE A 7 12.24 -30.07 25.03
CA PHE A 7 12.42 -28.83 25.76
C PHE A 7 13.60 -28.78 26.75
N ALA A 8 14.58 -29.67 26.61
CA ALA A 8 15.73 -29.73 27.50
C ALA A 8 16.55 -28.44 27.54
N LYS A 9 16.36 -27.55 26.56
CA LYS A 9 16.97 -26.23 26.51
C LYS A 9 16.19 -25.16 27.29
N PHE A 10 15.00 -25.48 27.79
CA PHE A 10 14.19 -24.60 28.67
C PHE A 10 14.71 -24.71 30.10
N THR A 11 15.87 -24.13 30.35
CA THR A 11 16.64 -24.35 31.60
C THR A 11 16.27 -23.39 32.73
N ALA A 12 15.52 -22.33 32.46
CA ALA A 12 15.08 -21.39 33.49
C ALA A 12 13.77 -21.86 34.15
N GLY A 13 13.49 -21.35 35.34
CA GLY A 13 12.31 -21.69 36.10
C GLY A 13 12.26 -23.14 36.60
N SER A 14 11.08 -23.58 36.99
CA SER A 14 10.74 -24.95 37.38
C SER A 14 9.24 -25.19 37.21
N GLU A 15 8.77 -26.44 37.39
CA GLU A 15 7.33 -26.71 37.38
C GLU A 15 6.57 -26.06 38.54
N ASP A 16 7.22 -25.75 39.66
CA ASP A 16 6.63 -25.07 40.81
C ASP A 16 6.68 -23.53 40.68
N ASP A 17 7.64 -23.02 39.89
CA ASP A 17 7.86 -21.59 39.67
C ASP A 17 8.38 -21.38 38.23
N PRO A 18 7.50 -21.35 37.21
CA PRO A 18 7.89 -21.10 35.83
C PRO A 18 8.59 -19.74 35.66
N ASP A 19 9.53 -19.65 34.74
CA ASP A 19 10.21 -18.39 34.45
C ASP A 19 9.21 -17.33 33.93
N GLY A 20 9.30 -16.11 34.46
CA GLY A 20 8.35 -15.04 34.12
C GLY A 20 8.63 -14.35 32.77
N THR A 21 9.63 -14.85 32.00
CA THR A 21 9.99 -14.26 30.71
C THR A 21 9.34 -15.03 29.57
N GLU A 22 8.42 -14.40 28.86
CA GLU A 22 7.81 -15.00 27.68
C GLU A 22 8.86 -15.24 26.59
N LEU A 23 8.82 -16.41 25.94
CA LEU A 23 9.78 -16.83 24.92
C LEU A 23 9.37 -16.46 23.50
N SER A 24 8.09 -16.25 23.27
CA SER A 24 7.53 -15.93 21.95
C SER A 24 7.72 -14.47 21.61
N ASP A 25 8.10 -14.18 20.36
CA ASP A 25 8.14 -12.80 19.86
C ASP A 25 6.73 -12.22 19.78
N TRP A 26 6.55 -11.02 20.26
CA TRP A 26 5.25 -10.33 20.32
C TRP A 26 4.59 -10.13 18.93
N ASN A 27 5.41 -10.01 17.85
CA ASN A 27 4.87 -9.69 16.52
C ASN A 27 4.38 -10.91 15.76
N ASP A 28 5.11 -12.04 15.83
CA ASP A 28 4.86 -13.23 15.00
C ASP A 28 4.83 -14.55 15.77
N GLY A 29 5.02 -14.50 17.09
CA GLY A 29 5.06 -15.64 17.96
C GLY A 29 6.33 -16.49 17.85
N THR A 30 7.35 -16.09 17.09
CA THR A 30 8.57 -16.89 16.89
C THR A 30 9.28 -17.17 18.22
N ILE A 31 9.63 -18.45 18.45
CA ILE A 31 10.50 -18.88 19.54
C ILE A 31 11.92 -19.03 18.99
N ASP A 32 12.90 -18.34 19.61
CA ASP A 32 14.29 -18.38 19.18
C ASP A 32 14.83 -19.83 19.15
N ALA A 33 15.44 -20.22 18.04
CA ALA A 33 15.97 -21.56 17.79
C ALA A 33 17.02 -22.03 18.82
N LYS A 34 17.60 -21.11 19.62
CA LYS A 34 18.49 -21.50 20.73
C LYS A 34 17.76 -22.28 21.83
N TYR A 35 16.44 -22.14 21.95
CA TYR A 35 15.61 -22.81 22.96
C TYR A 35 15.04 -24.16 22.51
N THR A 36 14.97 -24.43 21.21
CA THR A 36 14.31 -25.64 20.67
C THR A 36 15.31 -26.54 19.95
N GLN A 37 14.99 -27.83 19.79
CA GLN A 37 15.81 -28.80 19.06
C GLN A 37 15.81 -28.51 17.55
N GLN A 38 14.69 -28.04 17.03
CA GLN A 38 14.51 -27.62 15.63
C GLN A 38 14.05 -26.16 15.57
N PRO A 39 14.52 -25.36 14.61
CA PRO A 39 14.02 -24.00 14.40
C PRO A 39 12.59 -24.00 13.86
N GLY A 40 11.88 -22.89 14.02
CA GLY A 40 10.56 -22.67 13.42
C GLY A 40 9.38 -22.91 14.35
N TRP A 41 9.62 -23.18 15.64
CA TRP A 41 8.58 -23.19 16.65
C TRP A 41 8.02 -21.78 16.87
N ARG A 42 6.73 -21.71 17.12
CA ARG A 42 6.00 -20.47 17.44
C ARG A 42 5.10 -20.69 18.63
N GLY A 43 4.77 -19.63 19.34
CA GLY A 43 3.89 -19.70 20.49
C GLY A 43 3.36 -18.34 20.92
N GLY A 44 2.49 -18.33 21.91
CA GLY A 44 2.07 -17.19 22.69
C GLY A 44 1.84 -17.63 24.12
N PHE A 45 2.23 -16.81 25.08
CA PHE A 45 2.25 -17.12 26.51
C PHE A 45 3.02 -18.42 26.83
N VAL A 46 4.20 -18.57 26.20
CA VAL A 46 5.10 -19.71 26.35
C VAL A 46 6.27 -19.35 27.24
N TYR A 47 6.45 -20.10 28.34
CA TYR A 47 7.47 -19.85 29.34
C TYR A 47 8.29 -21.11 29.60
N GLN A 48 9.51 -20.93 30.14
CA GLN A 48 10.37 -22.03 30.57
C GLN A 48 9.97 -22.55 31.95
N ALA A 49 10.00 -23.86 32.13
CA ALA A 49 9.69 -24.48 33.41
C ALA A 49 10.64 -25.65 33.74
N GLY A 50 11.96 -25.41 33.65
CA GLY A 50 12.97 -26.35 34.09
C GLY A 50 13.00 -27.66 33.28
N GLY A 51 13.01 -27.60 31.95
CA GLY A 51 13.06 -28.74 31.04
C GLY A 51 11.71 -29.07 30.41
N CYS A 52 10.67 -28.29 30.60
CA CYS A 52 9.40 -28.40 29.89
C CYS A 52 8.86 -27.02 29.51
N ALA A 53 7.92 -26.94 28.59
CA ALA A 53 7.21 -25.73 28.23
C ALA A 53 6.00 -25.54 29.15
N TYR A 54 5.82 -24.31 29.64
CA TYR A 54 4.63 -23.85 30.36
C TYR A 54 3.82 -22.94 29.45
N LEU A 55 2.58 -23.32 29.15
CA LEU A 55 1.64 -22.50 28.40
C LEU A 55 0.67 -21.86 29.40
N ASP A 56 0.78 -20.57 29.58
CA ASP A 56 -0.05 -19.83 30.55
C ASP A 56 -1.43 -19.52 30.00
N VAL A 57 -2.35 -19.20 30.89
CA VAL A 57 -3.69 -18.72 30.56
C VAL A 57 -3.96 -17.45 31.36
N ASP A 58 -3.91 -16.33 30.65
CA ASP A 58 -4.36 -15.04 31.16
C ASP A 58 -5.81 -14.81 30.75
N THR A 59 -6.68 -14.60 31.73
CA THR A 59 -8.12 -14.42 31.48
C THR A 59 -8.46 -13.09 30.81
N GLU A 60 -7.53 -12.14 30.80
CA GLU A 60 -7.70 -10.81 30.19
C GLU A 60 -6.97 -10.71 28.84
N GLU A 61 -5.84 -11.39 28.69
CA GLU A 61 -4.98 -11.27 27.50
C GLU A 61 -5.04 -12.47 26.55
N GLY A 62 -5.40 -13.67 27.02
CA GLY A 62 -5.56 -14.84 26.16
C GLY A 62 -5.10 -16.18 26.73
N THR A 63 -5.05 -17.20 25.89
CA THR A 63 -4.66 -18.57 26.25
C THR A 63 -3.34 -18.96 25.58
N GLY A 64 -2.46 -19.63 26.32
CA GLY A 64 -1.18 -20.12 25.82
C GLY A 64 -1.34 -21.18 24.73
N TRP A 65 -0.54 -21.05 23.70
CA TRP A 65 -0.50 -21.96 22.57
C TRP A 65 0.94 -22.17 22.09
N LEU A 66 1.18 -23.36 21.50
CA LEU A 66 2.45 -23.76 20.94
C LEU A 66 2.21 -24.36 19.54
N ILE A 67 2.96 -23.93 18.55
CA ILE A 67 2.88 -24.40 17.17
C ILE A 67 4.22 -24.98 16.74
N THR A 68 4.18 -26.16 16.12
CA THR A 68 5.36 -26.82 15.57
C THR A 68 5.96 -26.06 14.39
N PRO A 69 7.21 -26.33 14.00
CA PRO A 69 7.68 -25.98 12.66
C PRO A 69 6.73 -26.51 11.59
N THR A 70 6.71 -25.82 10.44
CA THR A 70 5.92 -26.27 9.28
C THR A 70 6.43 -27.63 8.77
N LEU A 71 5.53 -28.57 8.60
CA LEU A 71 5.79 -29.96 8.25
C LEU A 71 5.12 -30.34 6.93
N ASN A 72 5.75 -31.25 6.20
CA ASN A 72 5.05 -31.98 5.14
C ASN A 72 4.41 -33.23 5.74
N LEU A 73 3.13 -33.17 6.05
CA LEU A 73 2.33 -34.26 6.61
C LEU A 73 1.50 -34.97 5.53
N SER A 74 1.66 -34.64 4.24
CA SER A 74 0.90 -35.23 3.15
C SER A 74 1.29 -36.66 2.79
N ASN A 75 2.46 -37.11 3.22
CA ASN A 75 2.92 -38.47 2.93
C ASN A 75 1.99 -39.54 3.52
N TYR A 76 2.01 -40.73 2.93
CA TYR A 76 1.23 -41.88 3.41
C TYR A 76 -0.27 -41.58 3.55
N GLY A 77 -0.81 -40.83 2.60
CA GLY A 77 -2.22 -40.45 2.57
C GLY A 77 -2.63 -39.45 3.66
N GLY A 78 -1.68 -38.63 4.14
CA GLY A 78 -1.92 -37.65 5.19
C GLY A 78 -2.03 -38.24 6.61
N SER A 79 -1.66 -39.50 6.79
CA SER A 79 -1.73 -40.12 8.11
C SER A 79 -0.47 -39.83 8.92
N PHE A 80 -0.66 -39.29 10.14
CA PHE A 80 0.43 -39.01 11.07
C PHE A 80 -0.02 -39.22 12.54
N THR A 81 0.93 -39.37 13.43
CA THR A 81 0.70 -39.51 14.86
C THR A 81 1.52 -38.45 15.59
N ILE A 82 0.87 -37.71 16.47
CA ILE A 82 1.51 -36.86 17.47
C ILE A 82 1.48 -37.56 18.83
N LYS A 83 2.59 -37.54 19.51
CA LYS A 83 2.76 -38.07 20.87
C LYS A 83 3.43 -36.98 21.71
N PHE A 84 2.94 -36.73 22.90
CA PHE A 84 3.51 -35.79 23.84
C PHE A 84 3.09 -36.12 25.27
N ARG A 85 3.82 -35.52 26.22
CA ARG A 85 3.45 -35.56 27.64
C ARG A 85 2.87 -34.19 28.02
N ALA A 86 1.81 -34.20 28.82
CA ALA A 86 1.25 -32.97 29.36
C ALA A 86 0.65 -33.16 30.74
N ARG A 87 0.58 -32.10 31.51
CA ARG A 87 -0.20 -31.99 32.73
C ARG A 87 -0.81 -30.59 32.85
N VAL A 88 -1.97 -30.49 33.50
CA VAL A 88 -2.57 -29.21 33.88
C VAL A 88 -1.84 -28.67 35.11
N ALA A 89 -1.50 -27.39 35.11
CA ALA A 89 -0.99 -26.73 36.29
C ALA A 89 -2.08 -26.73 37.37
N SER A 90 -1.72 -27.17 38.58
CA SER A 90 -2.67 -27.30 39.68
C SER A 90 -3.28 -25.96 40.04
N SER A 91 -4.57 -25.75 39.74
CA SER A 91 -5.35 -24.67 40.32
C SER A 91 -6.17 -25.17 41.50
N LYS A 92 -6.49 -24.30 42.45
CA LYS A 92 -7.26 -24.65 43.67
C LYS A 92 -8.68 -25.16 43.40
N SER A 93 -9.17 -25.13 42.15
CA SER A 93 -10.57 -25.39 41.82
C SER A 93 -10.83 -26.48 40.78
N SER A 94 -9.83 -26.95 40.02
CA SER A 94 -10.02 -28.02 39.03
C SER A 94 -8.81 -28.98 38.99
N THR A 95 -9.09 -30.25 38.73
CA THR A 95 -8.10 -31.29 38.56
C THR A 95 -7.95 -31.73 37.10
N THR A 96 -8.79 -31.20 36.22
CA THR A 96 -8.77 -31.49 34.77
C THR A 96 -9.10 -30.25 33.97
N ASP A 97 -8.58 -30.19 32.73
CA ASP A 97 -8.92 -29.20 31.73
C ASP A 97 -8.85 -29.83 30.32
N GLU A 98 -9.41 -29.13 29.34
CA GLU A 98 -9.32 -29.55 27.95
C GLU A 98 -8.06 -28.96 27.29
N ILE A 99 -7.34 -29.80 26.55
CA ILE A 99 -6.21 -29.40 25.70
C ILE A 99 -6.64 -29.63 24.25
N TYR A 100 -6.54 -28.58 23.43
CA TYR A 100 -6.82 -28.66 22.00
C TYR A 100 -5.54 -29.00 21.24
N VAL A 101 -5.63 -29.99 20.36
CA VAL A 101 -4.56 -30.34 19.41
C VAL A 101 -5.15 -30.24 18.01
N GLN A 102 -4.63 -29.33 17.21
CA GLN A 102 -5.19 -28.93 15.92
C GLN A 102 -4.18 -29.13 14.82
N ASN A 103 -4.59 -29.74 13.70
CA ASN A 103 -3.86 -29.70 12.44
C ASN A 103 -4.29 -28.45 11.68
N CYS A 104 -3.32 -27.60 11.34
CA CYS A 104 -3.56 -26.32 10.71
C CYS A 104 -2.83 -26.24 9.38
N LEU A 105 -3.53 -25.85 8.32
CA LEU A 105 -2.91 -25.55 7.04
C LEU A 105 -2.32 -24.15 7.08
N LEU A 106 -1.03 -24.00 6.75
CA LEU A 106 -0.35 -22.72 6.64
C LEU A 106 -0.86 -21.96 5.41
N GLY A 107 -1.78 -21.03 5.62
CA GLY A 107 -2.24 -20.06 4.65
C GLY A 107 -2.26 -18.67 5.27
N GLU A 108 -2.03 -17.65 4.46
CA GLU A 108 -1.95 -16.25 4.85
C GLU A 108 -2.91 -15.86 6.00
N TYR A 109 -2.35 -15.40 7.13
CA TYR A 109 -2.97 -14.74 8.30
C TYR A 109 -4.12 -15.42 9.06
N SER A 110 -4.60 -16.58 8.69
CA SER A 110 -5.48 -17.37 9.55
C SER A 110 -5.14 -18.84 9.43
N ASN A 111 -4.65 -19.44 10.52
CA ASN A 111 -4.49 -20.87 10.61
C ASN A 111 -5.84 -21.54 10.30
N SER A 112 -5.98 -22.04 9.10
CA SER A 112 -7.16 -22.80 8.69
C SER A 112 -7.09 -24.15 9.38
N VAL A 113 -7.84 -24.33 10.47
CA VAL A 113 -7.90 -25.62 11.16
C VAL A 113 -8.51 -26.65 10.24
N THR A 114 -7.71 -27.63 9.82
CA THR A 114 -8.14 -28.75 8.98
C THR A 114 -8.87 -29.79 9.84
N SER A 115 -8.32 -30.11 11.00
CA SER A 115 -8.93 -31.00 11.98
C SER A 115 -8.49 -30.67 13.39
N SER A 116 -9.26 -31.09 14.38
CA SER A 116 -9.03 -30.83 15.79
C SER A 116 -9.41 -32.03 16.63
N GLN A 117 -8.60 -32.33 17.63
CA GLN A 117 -8.93 -33.27 18.68
C GLN A 117 -8.80 -32.59 20.03
N THR A 118 -9.75 -32.87 20.93
CA THR A 118 -9.74 -32.36 22.30
C THR A 118 -9.43 -33.52 23.24
N ILE A 119 -8.49 -33.30 24.13
CA ILE A 119 -8.12 -34.29 25.16
C ILE A 119 -8.37 -33.71 26.54
N GLU A 120 -8.66 -34.59 27.50
CA GLU A 120 -8.75 -34.23 28.91
C GLU A 120 -7.36 -34.32 29.55
N GLY A 121 -6.82 -33.13 29.93
CA GLY A 121 -5.60 -32.99 30.71
C GLY A 121 -5.87 -33.26 32.19
N THR A 122 -4.88 -33.76 32.90
CA THR A 122 -4.92 -34.02 34.34
C THR A 122 -3.76 -33.34 35.06
N THR A 123 -3.81 -33.17 36.37
CA THR A 123 -2.75 -32.54 37.18
C THR A 123 -1.50 -33.43 37.31
N LYS A 124 -1.53 -34.64 36.82
CA LYS A 124 -0.37 -35.56 36.76
C LYS A 124 0.11 -35.65 35.33
N TRP A 125 1.42 -35.76 35.15
CA TRP A 125 2.02 -36.04 33.86
C TRP A 125 1.42 -37.30 33.23
N LYS A 126 0.92 -37.14 32.02
CA LYS A 126 0.35 -38.24 31.23
C LYS A 126 0.84 -38.11 29.78
N GLU A 127 1.08 -39.26 29.18
CA GLU A 127 1.40 -39.36 27.76
C GLU A 127 0.09 -39.43 26.96
N TYR A 128 0.02 -38.64 25.88
CA TYR A 128 -1.07 -38.65 24.93
C TYR A 128 -0.55 -39.06 23.55
N THR A 129 -1.36 -39.80 22.83
CA THR A 129 -1.08 -40.23 21.45
C THR A 129 -2.32 -39.99 20.63
N LEU A 130 -2.23 -39.10 19.62
CA LEU A 130 -3.33 -38.74 18.74
C LEU A 130 -2.94 -39.05 17.30
N THR A 131 -3.87 -39.59 16.51
CA THR A 131 -3.68 -39.88 15.09
C THR A 131 -4.60 -39.03 14.26
N PHE A 132 -4.05 -38.43 13.23
CA PHE A 132 -4.71 -37.63 12.20
C PHE A 132 -4.56 -38.29 10.85
N THR A 133 -5.46 -38.02 9.89
CA THR A 133 -5.46 -38.67 8.56
C THR A 133 -5.61 -37.67 7.41
N ASP A 134 -5.44 -36.40 7.70
CA ASP A 134 -5.71 -35.27 6.82
C ASP A 134 -4.52 -34.31 6.68
N GLY A 135 -3.32 -34.82 6.91
CA GLY A 135 -2.08 -34.06 6.77
C GLY A 135 -1.82 -33.60 5.34
N ASN A 136 -1.36 -32.37 5.19
CA ASN A 136 -1.02 -31.71 3.93
C ASN A 136 0.48 -31.40 3.82
N SER A 137 0.87 -30.84 2.69
CA SER A 137 2.29 -30.55 2.41
C SER A 137 2.86 -29.34 3.15
N LYS A 138 2.00 -28.52 3.76
CA LYS A 138 2.36 -27.35 4.59
C LYS A 138 1.43 -27.25 5.78
N ASP A 139 1.56 -28.18 6.70
CA ASP A 139 0.80 -28.15 7.95
C ASP A 139 1.70 -27.78 9.12
N ASP A 140 1.10 -27.25 10.16
CA ASP A 140 1.66 -27.18 11.50
C ASP A 140 0.66 -27.72 12.52
N ILE A 141 1.17 -28.17 13.66
CA ILE A 141 0.35 -28.70 14.73
C ILE A 141 0.34 -27.68 15.86
N GLN A 142 -0.85 -27.21 16.19
CA GLN A 142 -1.07 -26.32 17.32
C GLN A 142 -1.59 -27.08 18.54
N ILE A 143 -0.98 -26.82 19.70
CA ILE A 143 -1.43 -27.29 21.01
C ILE A 143 -1.83 -26.05 21.83
N THR A 144 -3.06 -26.03 22.36
CA THR A 144 -3.60 -24.86 23.06
C THR A 144 -4.17 -25.28 24.42
N ALA A 145 -3.81 -24.54 25.46
CA ALA A 145 -4.46 -24.60 26.77
C ALA A 145 -5.85 -23.97 26.68
N LYS A 146 -6.87 -24.47 27.38
CA LYS A 146 -8.22 -23.93 27.32
C LYS A 146 -8.52 -22.94 28.45
N SER A 147 -8.53 -23.43 29.68
CA SER A 147 -9.00 -22.67 30.84
C SER A 147 -7.95 -22.56 31.95
N TYR A 148 -6.98 -23.44 31.96
CA TYR A 148 -5.89 -23.48 32.95
C TYR A 148 -4.56 -23.69 32.24
N PRO A 149 -3.48 -23.14 32.81
CA PRO A 149 -2.15 -23.36 32.27
C PRO A 149 -1.78 -24.84 32.22
N ILE A 150 -0.98 -25.20 31.23
CA ILE A 150 -0.50 -26.57 31.03
C ILE A 150 1.02 -26.61 30.90
N PHE A 151 1.60 -27.73 31.36
CA PHE A 151 2.98 -28.09 31.07
C PHE A 151 3.00 -29.12 29.95
N ILE A 152 3.93 -28.96 29.00
CA ILE A 152 4.09 -29.85 27.84
C ILE A 152 5.55 -30.26 27.74
N ASP A 153 5.76 -31.52 27.34
CA ASP A 153 7.09 -32.09 27.15
C ASP A 153 7.05 -33.26 26.15
N ASP A 154 8.23 -33.69 25.66
CA ASP A 154 8.45 -34.90 24.84
C ASP A 154 7.55 -34.94 23.58
N ILE A 155 7.43 -33.86 22.84
CA ILE A 155 6.64 -33.86 21.61
C ILE A 155 7.34 -34.61 20.50
N THR A 156 6.66 -35.60 19.92
CA THR A 156 7.13 -36.33 18.73
C THR A 156 6.01 -36.39 17.68
N ILE A 157 6.36 -36.16 16.42
CA ILE A 157 5.46 -36.35 15.27
C ILE A 157 6.08 -37.37 14.32
N THR A 158 5.30 -38.39 13.98
CA THR A 158 5.76 -39.53 13.15
C THR A 158 4.75 -39.85 12.05
N GLN A 159 5.26 -40.28 10.92
CA GLN A 159 4.48 -40.90 9.85
C GLN A 159 5.00 -42.33 9.61
N ILE A 160 4.09 -43.26 9.31
CA ILE A 160 4.43 -44.66 9.01
C ILE A 160 4.03 -44.94 7.56
N ASP A 161 4.94 -45.46 6.76
CA ASP A 161 4.67 -45.83 5.37
C ASP A 161 3.58 -46.91 5.30
N ASN A 162 2.44 -46.53 4.74
CA ASN A 162 1.28 -47.39 4.51
C ASN A 162 1.08 -47.72 3.02
N GLY A 163 2.09 -47.42 2.18
CA GLY A 163 2.07 -47.65 0.74
C GLY A 163 1.32 -46.60 -0.09
N LYS A 164 0.61 -45.64 0.53
CA LYS A 164 -0.06 -44.56 -0.17
C LYS A 164 0.93 -43.42 -0.53
N PRO A 165 0.78 -42.80 -1.71
CA PRO A 165 1.65 -41.69 -2.08
C PRO A 165 1.31 -40.42 -1.28
N GLY A 166 2.28 -39.53 -1.14
CA GLY A 166 2.10 -38.18 -0.58
C GLY A 166 1.44 -37.24 -1.58
N ALA A 167 0.70 -36.25 -1.09
CA ALA A 167 0.19 -35.19 -1.95
C ALA A 167 1.34 -34.29 -2.44
N PRO A 168 1.38 -33.93 -3.74
CA PRO A 168 2.35 -32.97 -4.25
C PRO A 168 2.16 -31.59 -3.61
N LEU A 169 3.22 -30.80 -3.53
CA LEU A 169 3.13 -29.37 -3.31
C LEU A 169 3.06 -28.68 -4.67
N ALA A 170 1.87 -28.19 -5.04
CA ALA A 170 1.71 -27.39 -6.24
C ALA A 170 2.39 -26.02 -6.05
N GLN A 171 3.06 -25.53 -7.10
CA GLN A 171 3.84 -24.29 -7.13
C GLN A 171 3.16 -23.29 -8.05
N ALA A 172 3.55 -22.01 -7.98
CA ALA A 172 3.01 -20.98 -8.86
C ALA A 172 3.16 -21.34 -10.34
N ALA A 173 2.13 -21.00 -11.15
CA ALA A 173 2.19 -21.17 -12.59
C ALA A 173 3.29 -20.29 -13.21
N THR A 174 3.93 -20.78 -14.26
CA THR A 174 4.92 -20.03 -15.05
C THR A 174 4.46 -19.93 -16.50
N ASN A 175 5.17 -19.12 -17.32
CA ASN A 175 4.84 -18.91 -18.74
C ASN A 175 3.38 -18.51 -18.99
N VAL A 176 2.80 -17.73 -18.06
CA VAL A 176 1.39 -17.34 -18.08
C VAL A 176 1.14 -16.32 -19.19
N SER A 177 0.19 -16.61 -20.04
CA SER A 177 -0.25 -15.76 -21.16
C SER A 177 -1.79 -15.84 -21.34
N ASP A 178 -2.34 -15.18 -22.36
CA ASP A 178 -3.77 -15.22 -22.68
C ASP A 178 -4.24 -16.61 -23.16
N THR A 179 -3.33 -17.49 -23.61
CA THR A 179 -3.67 -18.76 -24.26
C THR A 179 -3.08 -19.99 -23.60
N GLN A 180 -2.15 -19.83 -22.66
CA GLN A 180 -1.46 -20.93 -22.00
C GLN A 180 -0.83 -20.53 -20.66
N PHE A 181 -0.51 -21.53 -19.86
CA PHE A 181 0.40 -21.45 -18.71
C PHE A 181 1.05 -22.80 -18.46
N THR A 182 2.17 -22.82 -17.70
CA THR A 182 2.79 -24.06 -17.24
C THR A 182 2.42 -24.29 -15.78
N ALA A 183 1.70 -25.36 -15.48
CA ALA A 183 1.45 -25.83 -14.12
C ALA A 183 2.70 -26.53 -13.59
N ASN A 184 3.08 -26.30 -12.32
CA ASN A 184 4.30 -26.80 -11.70
C ASN A 184 4.01 -27.39 -10.32
N TRP A 185 4.77 -28.40 -9.91
CA TRP A 185 4.71 -28.99 -8.57
C TRP A 185 6.03 -29.63 -8.16
N GLN A 186 6.20 -29.86 -6.89
CA GLN A 186 7.37 -30.57 -6.37
C GLN A 186 7.21 -32.08 -6.58
N ALA A 187 8.34 -32.73 -6.85
CA ALA A 187 8.39 -34.18 -6.95
C ALA A 187 8.02 -34.83 -5.61
N VAL A 188 7.24 -35.89 -5.66
CA VAL A 188 6.90 -36.74 -4.52
C VAL A 188 7.74 -38.02 -4.58
N GLU A 189 8.36 -38.35 -3.47
CA GLU A 189 9.20 -39.56 -3.39
C GLU A 189 8.40 -40.83 -3.67
N GLY A 190 8.90 -41.64 -4.59
CA GLY A 190 8.26 -42.90 -5.00
C GLY A 190 7.00 -42.70 -5.86
N ALA A 191 6.66 -41.52 -6.31
CA ALA A 191 5.56 -41.32 -7.26
C ALA A 191 5.92 -41.88 -8.65
N GLU A 192 5.00 -42.64 -9.24
CA GLU A 192 5.08 -43.19 -10.60
C GLU A 192 4.51 -42.25 -11.66
N GLY A 193 3.76 -41.25 -11.24
CA GLY A 193 3.13 -40.23 -12.09
C GLY A 193 2.22 -39.32 -11.28
N TYR A 194 1.55 -38.41 -11.98
CA TYR A 194 0.69 -37.40 -11.38
C TYR A 194 -0.63 -37.29 -12.13
N LEU A 195 -1.66 -36.82 -11.45
CA LEU A 195 -2.96 -36.46 -12.01
C LEU A 195 -3.16 -34.96 -11.83
N LEU A 196 -3.16 -34.23 -12.93
CA LEU A 196 -3.39 -32.78 -12.97
C LEU A 196 -4.85 -32.48 -13.26
N SER A 197 -5.49 -31.66 -12.44
CA SER A 197 -6.82 -31.11 -12.68
C SER A 197 -6.74 -29.61 -12.86
N VAL A 198 -7.32 -29.09 -13.96
CA VAL A 198 -7.38 -27.64 -14.25
C VAL A 198 -8.83 -27.25 -14.43
N TYR A 199 -9.25 -26.18 -13.76
CA TYR A 199 -10.64 -25.75 -13.74
C TYR A 199 -10.78 -24.22 -13.62
N THR A 200 -11.98 -23.74 -13.87
CA THR A 200 -12.45 -22.37 -13.58
C THR A 200 -13.56 -22.44 -12.55
N LEU A 201 -13.92 -21.32 -11.94
CA LEU A 201 -15.08 -21.22 -11.06
C LEU A 201 -16.21 -20.44 -11.74
N LYS A 202 -17.39 -21.07 -11.87
CA LYS A 202 -18.62 -20.42 -12.32
C LYS A 202 -19.68 -20.55 -11.23
N ASN A 203 -20.10 -19.43 -10.66
CA ASN A 203 -21.02 -19.43 -9.51
C ASN A 203 -20.53 -20.36 -8.38
N ALA A 204 -19.27 -20.25 -8.00
CA ALA A 204 -18.59 -21.11 -7.03
C ALA A 204 -18.57 -22.62 -7.37
N THR A 205 -18.88 -22.99 -8.62
CA THR A 205 -18.84 -24.38 -9.08
C THR A 205 -17.67 -24.58 -10.04
N GLU A 206 -16.86 -25.62 -9.81
CA GLU A 206 -15.73 -25.98 -10.67
C GLU A 206 -16.19 -26.40 -12.06
N GLN A 207 -15.61 -25.77 -13.07
CA GLN A 207 -15.79 -26.13 -14.49
C GLN A 207 -14.43 -26.58 -15.03
N TYR A 208 -14.26 -27.86 -15.17
CA TYR A 208 -12.97 -28.45 -15.55
C TYR A 208 -12.65 -28.22 -17.04
N LEU A 209 -11.45 -27.68 -17.29
CA LEU A 209 -10.81 -27.78 -18.61
C LEU A 209 -10.42 -29.23 -18.86
N PHE A 210 -9.83 -29.89 -17.87
CA PHE A 210 -9.66 -31.33 -17.77
C PHE A 210 -9.50 -31.73 -16.28
N LYS A 211 -9.93 -32.91 -15.95
CA LYS A 211 -9.81 -33.50 -14.61
C LYS A 211 -8.96 -34.77 -14.69
N ASP A 212 -8.08 -34.93 -13.70
CA ASP A 212 -7.25 -36.12 -13.51
C ASP A 212 -6.42 -36.51 -14.76
N LYS A 213 -5.86 -35.51 -15.44
CA LYS A 213 -4.99 -35.72 -16.59
C LYS A 213 -3.66 -36.32 -16.15
N GLU A 214 -3.31 -37.48 -16.69
CA GLU A 214 -2.04 -38.14 -16.39
C GLU A 214 -0.83 -37.35 -16.92
N VAL A 215 0.17 -37.15 -16.07
CA VAL A 215 1.44 -36.46 -16.35
C VAL A 215 2.59 -37.24 -15.70
N ASN A 216 3.67 -37.49 -16.45
CA ASN A 216 4.83 -38.21 -15.92
C ASN A 216 5.93 -37.31 -15.36
N GLY A 217 5.83 -35.98 -15.52
CA GLY A 217 6.79 -34.99 -15.01
C GLY A 217 6.23 -34.21 -13.86
N THR A 218 6.98 -33.20 -13.42
CA THR A 218 6.59 -32.24 -12.36
C THR A 218 6.10 -30.90 -12.92
N SER A 219 5.81 -30.86 -14.21
CA SER A 219 5.22 -29.70 -14.89
C SER A 219 4.39 -30.13 -16.10
N TYR A 220 3.46 -29.28 -16.51
CA TYR A 220 2.64 -29.50 -17.69
C TYR A 220 2.21 -28.16 -18.32
N ASP A 221 2.38 -28.05 -19.65
CA ASP A 221 1.92 -26.90 -20.41
C ASP A 221 0.42 -27.01 -20.70
N VAL A 222 -0.35 -26.19 -20.02
CA VAL A 222 -1.80 -26.08 -20.19
C VAL A 222 -2.08 -25.09 -21.30
N THR A 223 -2.73 -25.56 -22.37
CA THR A 223 -3.11 -24.76 -23.55
C THR A 223 -4.62 -24.77 -23.76
N GLY A 224 -5.12 -23.87 -24.61
CA GLY A 224 -6.56 -23.80 -24.91
C GLY A 224 -7.37 -23.12 -23.81
N ILE A 225 -6.70 -22.31 -22.98
CA ILE A 225 -7.37 -21.45 -22.01
C ILE A 225 -7.91 -20.19 -22.68
N GLU A 226 -8.95 -19.61 -22.10
CA GLU A 226 -9.55 -18.36 -22.54
C GLU A 226 -8.95 -17.16 -21.80
N ALA A 227 -8.75 -16.06 -22.52
CA ALA A 227 -8.34 -14.81 -21.90
C ALA A 227 -9.40 -14.29 -20.92
N ASN A 228 -8.97 -13.57 -19.90
CA ASN A 228 -9.83 -12.92 -18.89
C ASN A 228 -10.71 -13.87 -18.05
N ILE A 229 -10.30 -15.15 -17.94
CA ILE A 229 -10.91 -16.14 -17.05
C ILE A 229 -9.85 -16.62 -16.07
N ASP A 230 -10.18 -16.69 -14.79
CA ASP A 230 -9.29 -17.24 -13.77
C ASP A 230 -9.28 -18.75 -13.86
N TYR A 231 -8.09 -19.32 -13.92
CA TYR A 231 -7.86 -20.75 -13.86
C TYR A 231 -7.23 -21.14 -12.52
N TYR A 232 -7.58 -22.34 -12.10
CA TYR A 232 -7.06 -22.97 -10.90
C TYR A 232 -6.54 -24.34 -11.26
N TYR A 233 -5.55 -24.83 -10.53
CA TYR A 233 -5.15 -26.21 -10.68
C TYR A 233 -4.76 -26.88 -9.36
N THR A 234 -4.90 -28.19 -9.36
CA THR A 234 -4.50 -29.10 -8.30
C THR A 234 -3.86 -30.32 -8.90
N VAL A 235 -3.04 -31.02 -8.10
CA VAL A 235 -2.29 -32.19 -8.53
C VAL A 235 -2.41 -33.29 -7.47
N CYS A 236 -2.58 -34.54 -7.89
CA CYS A 236 -2.39 -35.71 -7.05
C CYS A 236 -1.20 -36.54 -7.58
N SER A 237 -0.49 -37.26 -6.73
CA SER A 237 0.50 -38.25 -7.12
C SER A 237 -0.10 -39.65 -7.22
N LYS A 238 0.55 -40.54 -7.99
CA LYS A 238 0.17 -41.96 -8.13
C LYS A 238 1.34 -42.86 -7.68
N ARG A 239 1.01 -43.91 -6.94
CA ARG A 239 1.98 -44.98 -6.56
C ARG A 239 1.22 -46.30 -6.35
N ASN A 240 1.69 -47.37 -6.93
CA ASN A 240 1.12 -48.72 -6.77
C ASN A 240 -0.40 -48.81 -7.07
N GLY A 241 -0.91 -47.99 -7.99
CA GLY A 241 -2.33 -47.94 -8.32
C GLY A 241 -3.18 -47.07 -7.35
N GLU A 242 -2.61 -46.55 -6.28
CA GLU A 242 -3.23 -45.64 -5.32
C GLU A 242 -2.97 -44.19 -5.72
N THR A 243 -3.88 -43.30 -5.35
CA THR A 243 -3.79 -41.86 -5.58
C THR A 243 -3.68 -41.11 -4.24
N SER A 244 -2.84 -40.09 -4.17
CA SER A 244 -2.71 -39.24 -3.00
C SER A 244 -3.94 -38.35 -2.76
N ASN A 245 -3.97 -37.67 -1.61
CA ASN A 245 -4.78 -36.48 -1.42
C ASN A 245 -4.40 -35.42 -2.45
N THR A 246 -5.31 -34.47 -2.69
CA THR A 246 -5.09 -33.36 -3.60
C THR A 246 -4.08 -32.36 -3.01
N SER A 247 -3.26 -31.76 -3.86
CA SER A 247 -2.36 -30.67 -3.48
C SER A 247 -3.10 -29.43 -2.98
N ASN A 248 -2.36 -28.45 -2.49
CA ASN A 248 -2.86 -27.07 -2.41
C ASN A 248 -3.37 -26.59 -3.78
N ILE A 249 -4.34 -25.67 -3.75
CA ILE A 249 -4.89 -25.02 -4.98
C ILE A 249 -3.93 -23.91 -5.39
N ILE A 250 -3.62 -23.83 -6.67
CA ILE A 250 -2.91 -22.71 -7.27
C ILE A 250 -3.88 -21.88 -8.11
N THR A 251 -3.96 -20.60 -7.83
CA THR A 251 -4.60 -19.61 -8.70
C THR A 251 -3.60 -19.17 -9.77
N VAL A 252 -3.99 -19.25 -11.03
CA VAL A 252 -3.18 -18.80 -12.17
C VAL A 252 -3.36 -17.29 -12.33
N ILE A 253 -2.45 -16.52 -11.74
CA ILE A 253 -2.49 -15.05 -11.75
C ILE A 253 -1.91 -14.56 -13.08
N ARG A 254 -2.64 -13.68 -13.76
CA ARG A 254 -2.19 -13.01 -14.98
C ARG A 254 -1.96 -11.54 -14.72
N LYS A 255 -0.87 -11.04 -15.30
CA LYS A 255 -0.63 -9.60 -15.36
C LYS A 255 -1.73 -8.94 -16.21
N LEU A 256 -2.33 -7.89 -15.69
CA LEU A 256 -3.33 -7.10 -16.41
C LEU A 256 -2.69 -6.41 -17.63
N LYS A 257 -3.50 -6.20 -18.66
CA LYS A 257 -3.08 -5.41 -19.83
C LYS A 257 -2.89 -3.96 -19.41
N THR A 258 -1.91 -3.31 -20.03
CA THR A 258 -1.66 -1.88 -19.87
C THR A 258 -2.91 -1.10 -20.29
N PRO A 259 -3.43 -0.18 -19.45
CA PRO A 259 -4.55 0.67 -19.84
C PRO A 259 -4.23 1.51 -21.07
N VAL A 260 -5.22 1.75 -21.90
CA VAL A 260 -5.14 2.70 -23.01
C VAL A 260 -5.74 4.01 -22.56
N THR A 261 -4.93 5.04 -22.41
CA THR A 261 -5.40 6.39 -22.10
C THR A 261 -6.16 7.00 -23.29
N LEU A 262 -7.16 7.81 -22.98
CA LEU A 262 -7.97 8.55 -23.94
C LEU A 262 -7.70 10.05 -23.76
N PRO A 263 -8.02 10.91 -24.72
CA PRO A 263 -7.88 12.36 -24.55
C PRO A 263 -8.61 12.87 -23.31
N ALA A 264 -7.97 13.80 -22.59
CA ALA A 264 -8.58 14.47 -21.45
C ALA A 264 -9.84 15.26 -21.88
N THR A 265 -10.83 15.29 -21.01
CA THR A 265 -12.06 16.08 -21.18
C THR A 265 -12.20 17.11 -20.07
N ASN A 266 -13.18 18.03 -20.19
CA ASN A 266 -13.42 19.08 -19.19
C ASN A 266 -12.14 19.85 -18.81
N VAL A 267 -11.28 20.09 -19.80
CA VAL A 267 -10.02 20.83 -19.61
C VAL A 267 -10.34 22.29 -19.34
N ALA A 268 -9.92 22.78 -18.18
CA ALA A 268 -10.11 24.14 -17.69
C ALA A 268 -8.81 24.65 -17.05
N SER A 269 -8.75 25.93 -16.68
CA SER A 269 -7.57 26.52 -16.02
C SER A 269 -7.21 25.84 -14.69
N TYR A 270 -8.18 25.20 -14.04
CA TYR A 270 -8.05 24.61 -12.71
C TYR A 270 -8.18 23.07 -12.72
N GLY A 271 -8.08 22.41 -13.88
CA GLY A 271 -8.07 20.95 -13.95
C GLY A 271 -8.65 20.35 -15.22
N PHE A 272 -8.68 19.04 -15.24
CA PHE A 272 -9.17 18.23 -16.36
C PHE A 272 -9.74 16.90 -15.87
N THR A 273 -10.43 16.17 -16.74
CA THR A 273 -10.84 14.78 -16.48
C THR A 273 -9.93 13.86 -17.28
N ALA A 274 -9.15 13.05 -16.60
CA ALA A 274 -8.39 11.93 -17.18
C ALA A 274 -9.36 10.81 -17.56
N ASN A 275 -9.15 10.15 -18.72
CA ASN A 275 -10.01 9.10 -19.22
C ASN A 275 -9.18 7.94 -19.76
N TRP A 276 -9.68 6.71 -19.65
CA TRP A 276 -9.03 5.51 -20.17
C TRP A 276 -10.05 4.42 -20.55
N GLN A 277 -9.59 3.45 -21.29
CA GLN A 277 -10.39 2.27 -21.61
C GLN A 277 -10.35 1.29 -20.42
N SER A 278 -11.47 0.63 -20.13
CA SER A 278 -11.53 -0.41 -19.12
C SER A 278 -10.60 -1.58 -19.50
N VAL A 279 -9.90 -2.10 -18.50
CA VAL A 279 -9.05 -3.30 -18.63
C VAL A 279 -9.83 -4.47 -18.06
N PRO A 280 -10.03 -5.57 -18.82
CA PRO A 280 -10.69 -6.77 -18.29
C PRO A 280 -9.99 -7.28 -17.01
N GLN A 281 -10.78 -7.71 -16.04
CA GLN A 281 -10.35 -8.16 -14.70
C GLN A 281 -9.70 -7.08 -13.80
N ALA A 282 -9.49 -5.87 -14.27
CA ALA A 282 -9.11 -4.77 -13.38
C ALA A 282 -10.27 -4.41 -12.44
N THR A 283 -9.98 -4.27 -11.18
CA THR A 283 -10.94 -3.84 -10.15
C THR A 283 -10.67 -2.43 -9.66
N ALA A 284 -9.46 -1.92 -9.92
CA ALA A 284 -9.08 -0.57 -9.57
C ALA A 284 -8.05 0.01 -10.56
N TYR A 285 -7.93 1.32 -10.58
CA TYR A 285 -6.97 2.08 -11.38
C TYR A 285 -6.37 3.19 -10.54
N ALA A 286 -5.05 3.43 -10.68
CA ALA A 286 -4.42 4.65 -10.20
C ALA A 286 -4.07 5.56 -11.38
N VAL A 287 -4.27 6.85 -11.21
CA VAL A 287 -3.87 7.88 -12.16
C VAL A 287 -2.62 8.56 -11.64
N TYR A 288 -1.64 8.75 -12.50
CA TYR A 288 -0.44 9.49 -12.21
C TYR A 288 -0.39 10.70 -13.15
N THR A 289 -0.30 11.90 -12.60
CA THR A 289 -0.13 13.11 -13.40
C THR A 289 1.33 13.52 -13.45
N ILE A 290 1.69 14.14 -14.54
CA ILE A 290 3.03 14.71 -14.79
C ILE A 290 2.78 16.17 -15.18
N LEU A 291 3.26 17.09 -14.36
CA LEU A 291 3.38 18.49 -14.73
C LEU A 291 4.81 18.73 -15.17
N THR A 292 5.00 19.12 -16.42
CA THR A 292 6.25 19.67 -16.91
C THR A 292 6.12 21.19 -16.99
N HIS A 293 6.92 21.89 -16.21
CA HIS A 293 7.01 23.36 -16.27
C HIS A 293 8.30 23.76 -16.98
N THR A 294 8.20 24.66 -17.96
CA THR A 294 9.34 25.25 -18.65
C THR A 294 9.39 26.75 -18.38
N ALA A 295 10.45 27.20 -17.72
CA ALA A 295 10.61 28.61 -17.34
C ALA A 295 10.61 29.54 -18.56
N GLN A 296 9.87 30.63 -18.46
CA GLN A 296 9.72 31.63 -19.52
C GLN A 296 10.67 32.81 -19.33
N ALA A 297 11.27 32.96 -18.15
CA ALA A 297 12.23 34.00 -17.78
C ALA A 297 13.41 33.43 -17.00
N ASP A 298 14.50 34.18 -16.88
CA ASP A 298 15.61 33.82 -16.00
C ASP A 298 15.25 34.08 -14.55
N ASN A 299 15.74 33.21 -13.63
CA ASN A 299 15.45 33.24 -12.21
C ASN A 299 13.94 33.16 -11.90
N GLU A 300 13.17 32.44 -12.70
CA GLU A 300 11.75 32.25 -12.49
C GLU A 300 11.53 31.30 -11.28
N PRO A 301 10.85 31.75 -10.19
CA PRO A 301 10.61 30.91 -9.05
C PRO A 301 9.52 29.87 -9.36
N PHE A 302 9.82 28.61 -9.14
CA PHE A 302 8.88 27.52 -9.29
C PHE A 302 8.67 26.77 -7.98
N ASN A 303 7.41 26.59 -7.59
CA ASN A 303 7.05 25.84 -6.40
C ASN A 303 7.02 24.33 -6.71
N LEU A 304 7.98 23.61 -6.17
CA LEU A 304 8.00 22.14 -6.17
C LEU A 304 6.91 21.57 -5.24
N PHE A 305 6.61 22.31 -4.17
CA PHE A 305 5.55 22.02 -3.22
C PHE A 305 5.08 23.28 -2.50
N LYS A 306 3.78 23.35 -2.21
CA LYS A 306 3.19 24.38 -1.33
C LYS A 306 1.90 23.86 -0.70
N SER A 307 1.78 23.94 0.63
CA SER A 307 0.54 23.66 1.36
C SER A 307 0.40 24.59 2.56
N ASP A 308 -0.81 25.09 2.77
CA ASP A 308 -1.23 25.82 3.95
C ASP A 308 -1.96 24.94 4.98
N PHE A 309 -2.02 23.65 4.73
CA PHE A 309 -2.71 22.65 5.57
C PHE A 309 -4.14 23.05 5.99
N SER A 310 -4.78 23.98 5.30
CA SER A 310 -6.12 24.47 5.61
C SER A 310 -7.20 23.37 5.56
N ALA A 311 -6.90 22.24 4.90
CA ALA A 311 -7.75 21.05 4.87
C ALA A 311 -7.77 20.29 6.21
N VAL A 312 -6.76 20.44 7.08
CA VAL A 312 -6.69 19.81 8.39
C VAL A 312 -7.74 20.40 9.32
N LYS A 313 -8.69 19.58 9.79
CA LYS A 313 -9.84 20.03 10.63
C LYS A 313 -9.85 19.39 12.02
N VAL A 314 -8.90 18.54 12.34
CA VAL A 314 -8.82 17.79 13.60
C VAL A 314 -7.76 18.36 14.54
N GLY A 315 -7.86 18.01 15.82
CA GLY A 315 -6.90 18.42 16.85
C GLY A 315 -6.91 19.90 17.18
N THR A 316 -6.05 20.29 18.12
CA THR A 316 -5.72 21.67 18.48
C THR A 316 -4.23 21.80 18.70
N ILE A 317 -3.67 23.02 18.77
CA ILE A 317 -2.25 23.25 19.00
C ILE A 317 -1.76 22.55 20.29
N ASP A 318 -2.53 22.63 21.37
CA ASP A 318 -2.14 22.06 22.67
C ASP A 318 -2.59 20.59 22.88
N SER A 319 -3.43 20.07 21.97
CA SER A 319 -3.87 18.68 21.93
C SER A 319 -4.00 18.22 20.47
N PRO A 320 -2.87 18.05 19.78
CA PRO A 320 -2.90 17.63 18.38
C PRO A 320 -3.43 16.21 18.25
N TRP A 321 -4.09 15.93 17.13
CA TRP A 321 -4.56 14.60 16.79
C TRP A 321 -3.38 13.73 16.36
N ASP A 322 -3.28 12.55 16.96
CA ASP A 322 -2.25 11.56 16.64
C ASP A 322 -2.76 10.59 15.57
N TYR A 323 -2.21 10.69 14.36
CA TYR A 323 -2.58 9.82 13.25
C TYR A 323 -2.00 8.39 13.36
N SER A 324 -1.00 8.17 14.21
CA SER A 324 -0.44 6.82 14.42
C SER A 324 -1.48 5.85 15.01
N ARG A 325 -2.49 6.38 15.71
CA ARG A 325 -3.61 5.60 16.27
C ARG A 325 -4.55 5.01 15.23
N LEU A 326 -4.47 5.39 13.96
CA LEU A 326 -5.29 4.86 12.87
C LEU A 326 -4.68 3.63 12.18
N GLY A 327 -3.67 2.99 12.76
CA GLY A 327 -3.11 1.74 12.27
C GLY A 327 -1.78 1.85 11.52
N GLY A 328 -1.04 2.95 11.66
CA GLY A 328 0.30 3.09 11.06
C GLY A 328 1.04 4.32 11.53
N ILE A 329 2.36 4.19 11.66
CA ILE A 329 3.26 5.33 11.94
C ILE A 329 3.60 6.14 10.67
N ARG A 330 3.22 5.64 9.50
CA ARG A 330 3.49 6.27 8.21
C ARG A 330 2.18 6.72 7.57
N VAL A 331 2.04 8.01 7.33
CA VAL A 331 0.88 8.60 6.65
C VAL A 331 1.38 9.37 5.43
N PHE A 332 0.77 9.16 4.28
CA PHE A 332 0.96 10.02 3.12
C PHE A 332 0.23 11.34 3.38
N LEU A 333 0.92 12.45 3.17
CA LEU A 333 0.32 13.77 3.39
C LEU A 333 -0.78 14.13 2.38
N ASP A 334 -0.99 13.32 1.35
CA ASP A 334 -2.07 13.48 0.37
C ASP A 334 -3.45 13.52 1.01
N ASP A 335 -3.64 12.77 2.11
CA ASP A 335 -4.87 12.79 2.91
C ASP A 335 -5.10 14.14 3.61
N LEU A 336 -4.04 14.91 3.82
CA LEU A 336 -4.04 16.15 4.60
C LEU A 336 -3.82 17.39 3.75
N ALA A 337 -3.14 17.26 2.62
CA ALA A 337 -2.85 18.34 1.70
C ALA A 337 -2.92 17.82 0.26
N PRO A 338 -3.86 18.30 -0.57
CA PRO A 338 -3.99 17.84 -1.94
C PRO A 338 -2.66 17.90 -2.71
N ARG A 339 -2.27 16.79 -3.34
CA ARG A 339 -1.06 16.64 -4.17
C ARG A 339 0.26 16.69 -3.40
N CYS A 340 0.39 15.90 -2.39
CA CYS A 340 1.52 16.04 -1.50
C CYS A 340 2.53 14.89 -1.59
N ASP A 341 2.34 13.75 -2.13
CA ASP A 341 3.29 12.60 -2.19
C ASP A 341 4.41 12.60 -1.09
N TRP A 342 4.25 13.43 -0.07
CA TRP A 342 5.13 13.52 1.08
C TRP A 342 4.76 12.42 2.07
N ILE A 343 5.74 11.94 2.81
CA ILE A 343 5.58 10.85 3.76
C ILE A 343 5.97 11.35 5.14
N ALA A 344 5.13 11.09 6.15
CA ALA A 344 5.45 11.41 7.52
C ALA A 344 5.47 10.17 8.42
N PHE A 345 6.42 10.14 9.35
CA PHE A 345 6.49 9.20 10.44
C PHE A 345 6.11 9.91 11.74
N ALA A 346 5.31 9.23 12.59
CA ALA A 346 4.71 9.79 13.79
C ALA A 346 3.96 11.12 13.51
N PRO A 347 3.01 11.13 12.55
CA PRO A 347 2.33 12.34 12.13
C PRO A 347 1.34 12.83 13.18
N MET A 348 1.26 14.15 13.32
CA MET A 348 0.34 14.86 14.19
C MET A 348 -0.46 15.86 13.36
N ALA A 349 -1.68 16.17 13.79
CA ALA A 349 -2.48 17.20 13.15
C ALA A 349 -3.14 18.11 14.18
N ALA A 350 -3.12 19.40 13.89
CA ALA A 350 -3.88 20.39 14.61
C ALA A 350 -4.65 21.23 13.57
N GLN A 351 -5.74 21.83 13.98
CA GLN A 351 -6.61 22.59 13.08
C GLN A 351 -5.81 23.62 12.25
N GLY A 352 -5.76 23.42 10.92
CA GLY A 352 -4.98 24.24 9.99
C GLY A 352 -3.47 23.98 9.98
N MET A 353 -2.97 22.96 10.67
CA MET A 353 -1.54 22.65 10.77
C MET A 353 -1.30 21.13 10.69
N PHE A 354 -0.14 20.76 10.20
CA PHE A 354 0.34 19.39 10.17
C PHE A 354 1.66 19.29 10.96
N GLY A 355 1.97 18.15 11.55
CA GLY A 355 3.18 18.02 12.34
C GLY A 355 3.70 16.61 12.50
N ILE A 356 4.77 16.49 13.27
CA ILE A 356 5.44 15.24 13.60
C ILE A 356 5.80 15.22 15.09
N SER A 357 5.92 14.02 15.66
CA SER A 357 6.20 13.81 17.07
C SER A 357 7.30 12.76 17.27
N ASN A 358 8.07 12.90 18.35
CA ASN A 358 8.95 11.85 18.86
C ASN A 358 8.55 11.40 20.28
N MET A 359 7.29 11.61 20.67
CA MET A 359 6.77 11.23 21.99
C MET A 359 6.52 9.71 22.13
N PHE A 360 6.33 9.02 21.02
CA PHE A 360 6.05 7.58 21.00
C PHE A 360 7.33 6.81 20.69
N LEU A 361 8.16 6.59 21.72
CA LEU A 361 9.49 5.99 21.59
C LEU A 361 9.50 4.46 21.41
N ASP A 362 8.35 3.79 21.41
CA ASP A 362 8.29 2.34 21.29
C ASP A 362 8.88 1.79 19.97
N TYR A 363 9.07 2.65 18.97
CA TYR A 363 9.61 2.27 17.67
C TYR A 363 10.98 2.89 17.31
N ASN A 364 11.61 3.66 18.20
CA ASN A 364 12.90 4.35 17.94
C ASN A 364 12.95 5.16 16.62
N VAL A 365 11.79 5.57 16.08
CA VAL A 365 11.71 6.36 14.86
C VAL A 365 11.40 7.81 15.25
N PRO A 366 12.33 8.75 15.04
CA PRO A 366 12.07 10.16 15.28
C PRO A 366 10.97 10.65 14.34
N GLY A 367 10.14 11.59 14.80
CA GLY A 367 9.19 12.28 13.93
C GLY A 367 9.91 12.87 12.73
N THR A 368 9.51 12.47 11.54
CA THR A 368 10.22 12.81 10.30
C THR A 368 9.23 13.00 9.16
N ILE A 369 9.50 13.96 8.29
CA ILE A 369 8.80 14.19 7.01
C ILE A 369 9.81 14.00 5.88
N TYR A 370 9.43 13.27 4.84
CA TYR A 370 10.18 13.12 3.60
C TYR A 370 9.39 13.69 2.42
N SER A 371 10.06 14.49 1.60
CA SER A 371 9.50 14.88 0.31
C SER A 371 9.47 13.69 -0.65
N PRO A 372 8.68 13.74 -1.75
CA PRO A 372 8.91 12.86 -2.88
C PRO A 372 10.31 13.06 -3.47
N ILE A 373 10.72 12.15 -4.36
CA ILE A 373 11.94 12.31 -5.15
C ILE A 373 11.72 13.45 -6.15
N LEU A 374 12.62 14.43 -6.13
CA LEU A 374 12.55 15.68 -6.89
C LEU A 374 13.83 15.89 -7.72
N ASP A 375 13.72 16.72 -8.73
CA ASP A 375 14.89 17.30 -9.40
C ASP A 375 15.25 18.63 -8.74
N LEU A 376 16.24 18.60 -7.83
CA LEU A 376 16.77 19.78 -7.15
C LEU A 376 18.06 20.30 -7.78
N SER A 377 18.38 19.92 -9.02
CA SER A 377 19.65 20.26 -9.68
C SER A 377 19.72 21.67 -10.27
N HIS A 378 18.57 22.34 -10.41
CA HIS A 378 18.50 23.69 -10.96
C HIS A 378 19.14 24.72 -10.02
N ASP A 379 19.41 25.94 -10.50
CA ASP A 379 20.06 27.02 -9.76
C ASP A 379 21.36 26.59 -9.04
N GLY A 380 22.14 25.71 -9.68
CA GLY A 380 23.35 25.16 -9.07
C GLY A 380 23.11 24.28 -7.84
N GLY A 381 21.94 23.64 -7.75
CA GLY A 381 21.52 22.77 -6.65
C GLY A 381 20.99 23.52 -5.44
N LYS A 382 20.54 24.76 -5.63
CA LYS A 382 19.94 25.56 -4.56
C LYS A 382 18.43 25.50 -4.64
N SER A 383 17.80 25.37 -3.46
CA SER A 383 16.35 25.43 -3.29
C SER A 383 16.01 26.21 -2.03
N THR A 384 14.82 26.75 -1.94
CA THR A 384 14.34 27.46 -0.74
C THR A 384 13.23 26.66 -0.09
N LEU A 385 13.45 26.25 1.15
CA LEU A 385 12.44 25.67 2.02
C LEU A 385 11.93 26.73 2.99
N ARG A 386 10.63 27.00 2.96
CA ARG A 386 9.94 27.98 3.81
C ARG A 386 8.79 27.30 4.54
N PHE A 387 8.63 27.58 5.83
CA PHE A 387 7.50 27.10 6.62
C PHE A 387 7.35 27.94 7.90
N ASN A 388 6.14 28.01 8.42
CA ASN A 388 5.87 28.45 9.78
C ASN A 388 5.91 27.22 10.69
N VAL A 389 6.53 27.33 11.86
CA VAL A 389 6.66 26.20 12.81
C VAL A 389 6.54 26.66 14.25
N LEU A 390 5.86 25.85 15.07
CA LEU A 390 5.92 25.90 16.52
C LEU A 390 6.22 24.52 17.09
N GLY A 391 6.79 24.48 18.30
CA GLY A 391 7.09 23.23 19.00
C GLY A 391 6.54 23.20 20.42
N ARG A 392 6.30 21.98 20.90
CA ARG A 392 6.05 21.68 22.31
C ARG A 392 7.09 20.65 22.77
N ASN A 393 7.99 21.10 23.66
CA ASN A 393 9.15 20.32 24.13
C ASN A 393 10.12 19.89 23.02
N VAL A 394 10.13 20.59 21.89
CA VAL A 394 11.10 20.46 20.80
C VAL A 394 11.75 21.81 20.58
N THR A 395 13.07 21.84 20.49
CA THR A 395 13.86 23.07 20.39
C THR A 395 14.57 23.19 19.05
N LYS A 396 14.67 22.10 18.28
CA LYS A 396 15.43 22.10 17.05
C LYS A 396 14.93 21.06 16.04
N LEU A 397 14.89 21.47 14.76
CA LEU A 397 14.72 20.58 13.61
C LEU A 397 16.05 20.40 12.88
N ARG A 398 16.21 19.25 12.26
CA ARG A 398 17.25 18.92 11.29
C ARG A 398 16.61 18.84 9.90
N ILE A 399 17.26 19.43 8.92
CA ILE A 399 16.86 19.42 7.52
C ILE A 399 18.02 18.86 6.70
N CYS A 400 17.77 17.82 5.89
CA CYS A 400 18.75 17.19 5.02
C CYS A 400 18.26 17.17 3.57
N VAL A 401 19.21 17.24 2.62
CA VAL A 401 18.99 16.82 1.23
C VAL A 401 19.67 15.46 1.07
N LEU A 402 18.91 14.48 0.66
CA LEU A 402 19.30 13.07 0.62
C LEU A 402 19.16 12.51 -0.80
N LYS A 403 20.00 11.51 -1.10
CA LYS A 403 19.94 10.75 -2.36
C LYS A 403 20.08 9.27 -2.09
N ASP A 404 19.14 8.49 -2.59
CA ASP A 404 19.17 7.04 -2.42
C ASP A 404 20.30 6.39 -3.21
N ARG A 405 20.89 5.36 -2.63
CA ARG A 405 21.92 4.52 -3.21
C ARG A 405 21.36 3.16 -3.60
N ALA A 406 22.02 2.50 -4.53
CA ALA A 406 21.66 1.15 -4.96
C ALA A 406 21.73 0.07 -3.86
N ASP A 407 22.42 0.35 -2.75
CA ASP A 407 22.54 -0.54 -1.57
C ASP A 407 21.43 -0.33 -0.52
N GLY A 408 20.42 0.50 -0.85
CA GLY A 408 19.29 0.81 0.05
C GLY A 408 19.60 1.83 1.15
N LYS A 409 20.77 2.48 1.10
CA LYS A 409 21.14 3.60 1.99
C LYS A 409 20.98 4.92 1.28
N ALA A 410 20.93 6.02 2.03
CA ALA A 410 20.93 7.37 1.48
C ALA A 410 22.26 8.08 1.75
N ASP A 411 22.72 8.85 0.77
CA ASP A 411 23.82 9.82 0.92
C ASP A 411 23.25 11.16 1.40
N GLU A 412 23.81 11.71 2.48
CA GLU A 412 23.51 13.05 2.96
C GLU A 412 24.33 14.07 2.17
N LEU A 413 23.69 14.73 1.18
CA LEU A 413 24.36 15.73 0.34
C LEU A 413 24.49 17.08 1.05
N PHE A 414 23.46 17.46 1.81
CA PHE A 414 23.39 18.70 2.59
C PHE A 414 22.66 18.47 3.90
N LYS A 415 23.08 19.22 4.93
CA LYS A 415 22.45 19.19 6.26
C LYS A 415 22.53 20.54 6.93
N THR A 416 21.44 20.93 7.57
CA THR A 416 21.37 22.10 8.44
C THR A 416 20.40 21.86 9.58
N GLU A 417 20.40 22.76 10.54
CA GLU A 417 19.46 22.77 11.66
C GLU A 417 18.82 24.14 11.81
N CYS A 418 17.57 24.18 12.26
CA CYS A 418 16.89 25.42 12.59
C CYS A 418 16.25 25.35 13.99
N PRO A 419 16.18 26.49 14.72
CA PRO A 419 15.54 26.55 16.02
C PRO A 419 14.02 26.46 15.89
N VAL A 420 13.39 25.89 16.92
CA VAL A 420 11.94 25.84 17.07
C VAL A 420 11.56 26.53 18.38
N THR A 421 10.56 27.37 18.34
CA THR A 421 10.00 28.10 19.48
C THR A 421 8.61 27.63 19.84
N THR A 422 8.10 28.02 20.99
CA THR A 422 6.72 27.74 21.41
C THR A 422 5.69 28.55 20.64
N ASP A 423 6.10 29.70 20.10
CA ASP A 423 5.27 30.55 19.26
C ASP A 423 5.51 30.21 17.79
N LEU A 424 4.48 30.36 16.97
CA LEU A 424 4.58 30.13 15.53
C LEU A 424 5.55 31.14 14.91
N ALA A 425 6.61 30.63 14.28
CA ALA A 425 7.66 31.43 13.69
C ALA A 425 8.01 30.95 12.28
N GLU A 426 8.24 31.90 11.38
CA GLU A 426 8.69 31.59 10.02
C GLU A 426 10.15 31.14 10.01
N GLN A 427 10.42 30.09 9.27
CA GLN A 427 11.74 29.61 8.90
C GLN A 427 11.94 29.71 7.40
N VAL A 428 13.06 30.25 6.96
CA VAL A 428 13.47 30.32 5.55
C VAL A 428 14.86 29.74 5.44
N ILE A 429 14.99 28.62 4.78
CA ILE A 429 16.22 27.83 4.72
C ILE A 429 16.62 27.65 3.27
N THR A 430 17.84 28.04 2.93
CA THR A 430 18.44 27.71 1.63
C THR A 430 19.05 26.30 1.74
N LEU A 431 18.52 25.38 0.94
CA LEU A 431 19.09 24.07 0.73
C LEU A 431 20.14 24.19 -0.37
N GLU A 432 21.22 23.46 -0.22
CA GLU A 432 22.32 23.44 -1.18
C GLU A 432 22.64 22.01 -1.63
N LYS A 433 23.43 21.86 -2.71
CA LYS A 433 23.87 20.58 -3.25
C LYS A 433 22.73 19.65 -3.69
N GLY A 434 21.58 20.22 -4.03
CA GLY A 434 20.50 19.45 -4.66
C GLY A 434 20.96 18.90 -6.01
N GLU A 435 20.57 17.68 -6.30
CA GLU A 435 20.83 16.98 -7.56
C GLU A 435 19.51 16.43 -8.11
N LYS A 436 19.57 15.84 -9.28
CA LYS A 436 18.47 15.04 -9.77
C LYS A 436 18.29 13.77 -8.92
N ASP A 437 17.04 13.36 -8.75
CA ASP A 437 16.65 12.20 -7.94
C ASP A 437 17.07 12.33 -6.46
N THR A 438 16.85 13.52 -5.86
CA THR A 438 17.07 13.81 -4.44
C THR A 438 15.74 14.07 -3.73
N TYR A 439 15.76 14.03 -2.41
CA TYR A 439 14.60 14.35 -1.58
C TYR A 439 15.01 15.12 -0.31
N VAL A 440 14.05 15.78 0.31
CA VAL A 440 14.25 16.57 1.52
C VAL A 440 13.69 15.80 2.72
N GLU A 441 14.51 15.68 3.76
CA GLU A 441 14.12 15.20 5.08
C GLU A 441 14.00 16.37 6.06
N ILE A 442 12.90 16.42 6.84
CA ILE A 442 12.73 17.29 7.99
C ILE A 442 12.47 16.39 9.19
N SER A 443 13.34 16.44 10.20
CA SER A 443 13.24 15.58 11.39
C SER A 443 13.47 16.35 12.69
N ILE A 444 12.93 15.84 13.82
CA ILE A 444 13.17 16.39 15.14
C ILE A 444 14.61 16.06 15.55
N ALA A 445 15.42 17.11 15.78
CA ALA A 445 16.83 16.98 16.18
C ALA A 445 17.03 17.05 17.69
N GLU A 446 16.21 17.83 18.42
CA GLU A 446 16.40 18.06 19.85
C GLU A 446 15.05 18.27 20.55
N GLY A 447 14.87 17.56 21.67
CA GLY A 447 13.68 17.61 22.53
C GLY A 447 12.79 16.38 22.38
N THR A 448 11.88 16.19 23.35
CA THR A 448 10.90 15.09 23.35
C THR A 448 9.50 15.68 23.36
N GLY A 449 8.84 15.70 22.21
CA GLY A 449 7.56 16.35 22.03
C GLY A 449 7.10 16.33 20.59
N TYR A 450 6.46 17.39 20.14
CA TYR A 450 5.97 17.53 18.76
C TYR A 450 6.22 18.92 18.19
N VAL A 451 6.20 18.99 16.88
CA VAL A 451 6.18 20.23 16.11
C VAL A 451 4.96 20.27 15.19
N LEU A 452 4.45 21.46 14.95
CA LEU A 452 3.37 21.72 14.00
C LEU A 452 3.85 22.73 12.96
N PHE A 453 3.58 22.43 11.70
CA PHE A 453 3.93 23.23 10.53
C PHE A 453 2.68 23.87 9.91
N ASP A 454 2.87 25.06 9.39
CA ASP A 454 1.94 25.76 8.53
C ASP A 454 2.69 26.40 7.37
N ASP A 455 2.00 26.70 6.25
CA ASP A 455 2.58 27.34 5.05
C ASP A 455 3.88 26.69 4.54
N LEU A 456 3.95 25.34 4.54
CA LEU A 456 5.14 24.64 4.05
C LEU A 456 5.27 24.80 2.54
N GLN A 457 6.42 25.32 2.10
CA GLN A 457 6.74 25.57 0.70
C GLN A 457 8.18 25.16 0.40
N LEU A 458 8.37 24.43 -0.70
CA LEU A 458 9.67 24.15 -1.30
C LEU A 458 9.68 24.72 -2.70
N SER A 459 10.64 25.59 -3.01
CA SER A 459 10.76 26.26 -4.30
C SER A 459 12.19 26.26 -4.81
N GLN A 460 12.33 26.36 -6.13
CA GLN A 460 13.59 26.46 -6.85
C GLN A 460 13.49 27.51 -7.97
N ASN A 461 14.59 28.19 -8.27
CA ASN A 461 14.62 29.08 -9.43
C ASN A 461 15.05 28.31 -10.68
N LEU A 462 14.39 28.62 -11.78
CA LEU A 462 14.70 28.07 -13.10
C LEU A 462 15.15 29.22 -14.02
N ASN A 463 16.09 28.94 -14.91
CA ASN A 463 16.46 29.88 -15.96
C ASN A 463 15.59 29.64 -17.20
N LYS A 464 15.43 30.67 -18.02
CA LYS A 464 14.63 30.59 -19.24
C LYS A 464 14.98 29.37 -20.09
N GLY A 465 13.98 28.56 -20.38
CA GLY A 465 14.09 27.33 -21.15
C GLY A 465 14.48 26.10 -20.34
N GLU A 466 14.82 26.22 -19.06
CA GLU A 466 14.96 25.06 -18.18
C GLU A 466 13.58 24.49 -17.85
N SER A 467 13.50 23.17 -17.72
CA SER A 467 12.28 22.45 -17.41
C SER A 467 12.44 21.57 -16.19
N THR A 468 11.39 21.49 -15.38
CA THR A 468 11.28 20.56 -14.25
C THR A 468 9.97 19.78 -14.32
N GLU A 469 9.94 18.59 -13.72
CA GLU A 469 8.75 17.74 -13.67
C GLU A 469 8.29 17.50 -12.24
N LEU A 470 6.98 17.60 -12.03
CA LEU A 470 6.31 17.13 -10.82
C LEU A 470 5.40 15.97 -11.17
N LYS A 471 5.48 14.90 -10.37
CA LYS A 471 4.71 13.67 -10.56
C LYS A 471 3.85 13.43 -9.32
N TYR A 472 2.56 13.15 -9.54
CA TYR A 472 1.61 12.88 -8.46
C TYR A 472 0.88 11.58 -8.74
N LYS A 473 0.73 10.74 -7.72
CA LYS A 473 -0.17 9.58 -7.72
C LYS A 473 -1.49 9.99 -7.09
N TYR A 474 -2.61 9.62 -7.69
CA TYR A 474 -3.94 9.77 -7.11
C TYR A 474 -4.44 8.43 -6.59
N ASP A 475 -5.27 8.46 -5.53
CA ASP A 475 -5.88 7.26 -4.97
C ASP A 475 -6.53 6.39 -6.04
N GLU A 476 -6.66 5.09 -5.75
CA GLU A 476 -7.27 4.13 -6.65
C GLU A 476 -8.76 4.47 -6.84
N THR A 477 -9.26 4.22 -8.04
CA THR A 477 -10.67 4.34 -8.41
C THR A 477 -11.11 3.12 -9.21
N SER A 478 -12.37 2.69 -9.05
CA SER A 478 -12.97 1.67 -9.90
C SER A 478 -13.50 2.21 -11.24
N ASP A 479 -13.60 3.54 -11.37
CA ASP A 479 -14.08 4.19 -12.59
C ASP A 479 -13.01 4.19 -13.69
N THR A 480 -13.43 4.44 -14.93
CA THR A 480 -12.55 4.62 -16.09
C THR A 480 -12.30 6.09 -16.44
N SER A 481 -12.57 6.95 -15.49
CA SER A 481 -12.26 8.39 -15.56
C SER A 481 -12.05 8.95 -14.17
N ARG A 482 -11.25 10.01 -14.08
CA ARG A 482 -11.02 10.73 -12.82
C ARG A 482 -10.88 12.23 -13.06
N ARG A 483 -11.57 13.02 -12.25
CA ARG A 483 -11.34 14.46 -12.18
C ARG A 483 -10.00 14.71 -11.50
N ILE A 484 -9.17 15.50 -12.15
CA ILE A 484 -7.88 15.98 -11.67
C ILE A 484 -8.00 17.49 -11.50
N ASP A 485 -7.95 17.96 -10.27
CA ASP A 485 -7.87 19.37 -9.98
C ASP A 485 -6.41 19.81 -10.00
N THR A 486 -6.13 20.89 -10.71
CA THR A 486 -4.80 21.45 -10.84
C THR A 486 -4.80 22.87 -10.28
N PRO A 487 -3.67 23.42 -9.80
CA PRO A 487 -3.54 24.86 -9.67
C PRO A 487 -3.78 25.52 -11.03
N ASP A 488 -4.06 26.81 -11.02
CA ASP A 488 -4.13 27.57 -12.26
C ASP A 488 -2.84 27.34 -13.06
N TYR A 489 -3.01 27.07 -14.36
CA TYR A 489 -1.87 26.82 -15.22
C TYR A 489 -1.04 28.10 -15.36
N SER A 490 0.27 27.97 -15.18
CA SER A 490 1.24 28.99 -15.50
C SER A 490 1.67 28.90 -16.96
N ALA A 491 2.20 29.98 -17.52
CA ALA A 491 2.85 29.93 -18.83
C ALA A 491 4.03 28.94 -18.77
N GLY A 492 4.10 28.04 -19.75
CA GLY A 492 5.13 26.97 -19.77
C GLY A 492 4.70 25.66 -19.12
N ASP A 493 3.51 25.56 -18.53
CA ASP A 493 2.99 24.33 -17.96
C ASP A 493 2.39 23.40 -19.03
N VAL A 494 2.81 22.14 -18.99
CA VAL A 494 2.21 21.06 -19.77
C VAL A 494 1.86 19.91 -18.83
N TYR A 495 0.60 19.51 -18.83
CA TYR A 495 0.15 18.34 -18.08
C TYR A 495 0.05 17.11 -18.97
N ALA A 496 0.44 15.97 -18.44
CA ALA A 496 0.16 14.67 -18.99
C ALA A 496 -0.33 13.74 -17.87
N TYR A 497 -0.91 12.61 -18.23
CA TYR A 497 -1.24 11.57 -17.25
C TYR A 497 -1.01 10.17 -17.80
N THR A 498 -0.71 9.25 -16.90
CA THR A 498 -0.61 7.82 -17.11
C THR A 498 -1.58 7.11 -16.19
N VAL A 499 -1.96 5.88 -16.54
CA VAL A 499 -2.90 5.06 -15.77
C VAL A 499 -2.30 3.67 -15.57
N GLN A 500 -2.47 3.12 -14.38
CA GLN A 500 -2.11 1.76 -14.04
C GLN A 500 -3.34 1.02 -13.55
N ALA A 501 -3.55 -0.22 -14.00
CA ALA A 501 -4.66 -1.06 -13.58
C ALA A 501 -4.20 -2.05 -12.52
N PHE A 502 -5.07 -2.28 -11.54
CA PHE A 502 -4.85 -3.19 -10.42
C PHE A 502 -5.99 -4.21 -10.32
N ARG A 503 -5.66 -5.35 -9.76
CA ARG A 503 -6.63 -6.31 -9.26
C ARG A 503 -6.50 -6.37 -7.75
N LEU A 504 -7.61 -6.22 -7.06
CA LEU A 504 -7.68 -6.32 -5.60
C LEU A 504 -8.19 -7.70 -5.21
N ASP A 505 -7.68 -8.23 -4.10
CA ASP A 505 -8.20 -9.43 -3.45
C ASP A 505 -9.52 -9.15 -2.69
N SER A 506 -10.06 -10.15 -2.02
CA SER A 506 -11.30 -10.03 -1.23
C SER A 506 -11.17 -9.12 0.00
N SER A 507 -9.93 -8.82 0.40
CA SER A 507 -9.58 -7.93 1.52
C SER A 507 -9.19 -6.52 1.05
N SER A 508 -9.37 -6.23 -0.25
CA SER A 508 -9.00 -4.97 -0.91
C SER A 508 -7.49 -4.70 -1.00
N ASN A 509 -6.65 -5.72 -0.86
CA ASN A 509 -5.21 -5.59 -1.10
C ASN A 509 -4.89 -5.74 -2.58
N ILE A 510 -3.86 -5.05 -3.04
CA ILE A 510 -3.38 -5.17 -4.43
C ILE A 510 -2.70 -6.53 -4.63
N ILE A 511 -3.13 -7.25 -5.67
CA ILE A 511 -2.44 -8.45 -6.15
C ILE A 511 -1.31 -7.99 -7.08
N GLU A 512 -0.09 -7.94 -6.56
CA GLU A 512 1.08 -7.36 -7.25
C GLU A 512 1.36 -8.06 -8.59
N GLU A 513 1.26 -9.38 -8.66
CA GLU A 513 1.51 -10.17 -9.86
C GLU A 513 0.48 -9.90 -10.97
N ALA A 514 -0.70 -9.39 -10.60
CA ALA A 514 -1.75 -9.00 -11.54
C ALA A 514 -1.68 -7.53 -11.97
N THR A 515 -0.80 -6.73 -11.37
CA THR A 515 -0.68 -5.29 -11.66
C THR A 515 -0.18 -5.06 -13.10
N SER A 516 -0.82 -4.14 -13.83
CA SER A 516 -0.40 -3.77 -15.19
C SER A 516 0.86 -2.91 -15.19
N ASP A 517 1.49 -2.77 -16.35
CA ASP A 517 2.38 -1.64 -16.60
C ASP A 517 1.57 -0.33 -16.64
N ARG A 518 2.24 0.79 -16.39
CA ARG A 518 1.64 2.12 -16.61
C ARG A 518 1.46 2.36 -18.10
N SER A 519 0.38 3.05 -18.46
CA SER A 519 0.15 3.47 -19.84
C SER A 519 1.22 4.45 -20.32
N GLU A 520 1.31 4.64 -21.63
CA GLU A 520 2.03 5.80 -22.18
C GLU A 520 1.39 7.10 -21.68
N PRO A 521 2.18 8.18 -21.52
CA PRO A 521 1.68 9.48 -21.12
C PRO A 521 0.71 10.05 -22.15
N GLN A 522 -0.47 10.46 -21.69
CA GLN A 522 -1.45 11.18 -22.47
C GLN A 522 -1.33 12.68 -22.16
N GLU A 523 -0.85 13.46 -23.11
CA GLU A 523 -0.77 14.91 -22.97
C GLU A 523 -2.19 15.52 -22.85
N VAL A 524 -2.35 16.44 -21.91
CA VAL A 524 -3.57 17.22 -21.72
C VAL A 524 -3.49 18.46 -22.61
N LYS A 525 -4.09 18.38 -23.77
CA LYS A 525 -4.14 19.51 -24.68
C LYS A 525 -5.09 20.56 -24.14
N ARG A 526 -4.54 21.70 -23.74
CA ARG A 526 -5.36 22.90 -23.56
C ARG A 526 -5.79 23.37 -24.94
N ASN A 527 -7.05 23.67 -25.06
CA ASN A 527 -7.52 24.50 -26.15
C ASN A 527 -7.10 25.97 -25.85
N ASP A 528 -5.78 26.22 -25.85
CA ASP A 528 -5.24 27.58 -25.82
C ASP A 528 -5.47 28.30 -27.15
N ALA A 529 -5.94 27.59 -28.16
CA ALA A 529 -6.64 28.22 -29.26
C ALA A 529 -7.89 28.80 -28.66
N VAL A 530 -7.82 30.09 -28.37
CA VAL A 530 -8.98 30.95 -28.34
C VAL A 530 -9.79 30.55 -29.58
N GLU A 531 -10.81 29.67 -29.40
CA GLU A 531 -11.84 29.62 -30.40
C GLU A 531 -12.42 31.04 -30.43
N SER A 532 -11.96 31.81 -31.42
CA SER A 532 -12.64 33.03 -31.76
C SER A 532 -14.07 32.59 -32.04
N ILE A 533 -14.96 32.82 -31.04
CA ILE A 533 -16.38 32.57 -31.26
C ILE A 533 -16.78 33.60 -32.32
N THR A 534 -16.75 33.15 -33.56
CA THR A 534 -17.32 33.94 -34.67
C THR A 534 -18.82 33.89 -34.44
N ALA A 535 -19.34 34.89 -33.79
CA ALA A 535 -20.77 35.08 -33.65
C ALA A 535 -21.32 35.31 -35.04
N GLY A 536 -21.94 34.31 -35.64
CA GLY A 536 -22.68 34.30 -36.88
C GLY A 536 -22.36 35.43 -37.87
N ASN A 537 -22.61 35.32 -39.11
CA ASN A 537 -22.31 36.15 -40.30
C ASN A 537 -22.03 37.69 -40.19
N ASP A 538 -21.86 38.26 -39.01
CA ASP A 538 -21.79 39.70 -38.76
C ASP A 538 -20.38 40.20 -38.33
N GLY A 539 -19.36 39.38 -38.44
CA GLY A 539 -17.96 39.81 -38.31
C GLY A 539 -17.47 40.23 -36.91
N ALA A 540 -18.19 39.88 -35.82
CA ALA A 540 -17.67 40.09 -34.46
C ALA A 540 -16.90 38.87 -33.97
N THR A 541 -15.69 39.04 -33.46
CA THR A 541 -14.84 37.99 -32.85
C THR A 541 -14.53 38.37 -31.42
N VAL A 542 -14.71 37.42 -30.47
CA VAL A 542 -14.31 37.62 -29.09
C VAL A 542 -13.22 36.62 -28.75
N ALA A 543 -12.07 37.13 -28.35
CA ALA A 543 -10.90 36.34 -27.96
C ALA A 543 -10.63 36.52 -26.46
N THR A 544 -10.34 35.45 -25.73
CA THR A 544 -9.87 35.53 -24.34
C THR A 544 -8.40 35.93 -24.31
N THR A 545 -7.98 36.71 -23.32
CA THR A 545 -6.60 37.15 -23.10
C THR A 545 -6.20 36.81 -21.67
N ALA A 546 -4.92 36.91 -21.34
CA ALA A 546 -4.43 36.67 -19.98
C ALA A 546 -5.19 37.50 -18.94
N ASP A 547 -5.57 38.74 -19.26
CA ASP A 547 -6.19 39.68 -18.31
C ASP A 547 -7.70 39.91 -18.56
N GLY A 548 -8.31 39.25 -19.57
CA GLY A 548 -9.69 39.53 -19.90
C GLY A 548 -10.16 38.96 -21.23
N ILE A 549 -10.87 39.79 -22.02
CA ILE A 549 -11.31 39.45 -23.37
C ILE A 549 -10.97 40.56 -24.33
N ARG A 550 -10.64 40.20 -25.57
CA ARG A 550 -10.51 41.10 -26.71
C ARG A 550 -11.70 40.88 -27.63
N ILE A 551 -12.40 41.95 -27.96
CA ILE A 551 -13.54 41.94 -28.86
C ILE A 551 -13.11 42.68 -30.14
N THR A 552 -13.15 42.00 -31.29
CA THR A 552 -12.88 42.59 -32.60
C THR A 552 -14.16 42.63 -33.43
N LEU A 553 -14.51 43.75 -33.98
CA LEU A 553 -15.74 44.01 -34.72
C LEU A 553 -15.42 44.37 -36.17
N ALA A 554 -16.27 43.92 -37.11
CA ALA A 554 -16.18 44.35 -38.51
C ALA A 554 -16.55 45.83 -38.71
N GLU A 555 -17.48 46.31 -37.89
CA GLU A 555 -17.89 47.72 -37.88
C GLU A 555 -17.76 48.27 -36.45
N ALA A 556 -17.35 49.53 -36.32
CA ALA A 556 -17.16 50.17 -35.04
C ALA A 556 -18.47 50.27 -34.26
N ALA A 557 -18.53 49.70 -33.06
CA ALA A 557 -19.69 49.72 -32.18
C ALA A 557 -19.30 49.79 -30.70
N PRO A 558 -20.15 50.32 -29.80
CA PRO A 558 -19.97 50.24 -28.37
C PRO A 558 -20.22 48.82 -27.87
N VAL A 559 -19.53 48.44 -26.77
CA VAL A 559 -19.65 47.11 -26.14
C VAL A 559 -19.97 47.22 -24.66
N ALA A 560 -20.70 46.23 -24.14
CA ALA A 560 -20.89 46.05 -22.71
C ALA A 560 -20.73 44.58 -22.33
N VAL A 561 -20.10 44.29 -21.18
CA VAL A 561 -19.88 42.94 -20.68
C VAL A 561 -20.59 42.77 -19.35
N TYR A 562 -21.34 41.68 -19.23
CA TYR A 562 -22.12 41.32 -18.04
C TYR A 562 -21.71 39.98 -17.52
N SER A 563 -21.84 39.75 -16.22
CA SER A 563 -21.83 38.44 -15.61
C SER A 563 -23.11 37.67 -15.98
N LEU A 564 -23.10 36.34 -15.76
CA LEU A 564 -24.24 35.49 -16.11
C LEU A 564 -25.54 35.88 -15.37
N ASP A 565 -25.41 36.43 -14.16
CA ASP A 565 -26.52 36.96 -13.35
C ASP A 565 -27.01 38.36 -13.79
N GLY A 566 -26.46 38.90 -14.91
CA GLY A 566 -26.87 40.16 -15.50
C GLY A 566 -26.22 41.42 -14.94
N ARG A 567 -25.24 41.29 -14.02
CA ARG A 567 -24.51 42.45 -13.48
C ARG A 567 -23.54 43.00 -14.52
N LEU A 568 -23.58 44.30 -14.78
CA LEU A 568 -22.64 44.98 -15.66
C LEU A 568 -21.22 44.95 -15.06
N LEU A 569 -20.26 44.40 -15.81
CA LEU A 569 -18.86 44.32 -15.42
C LEU A 569 -18.00 45.36 -16.13
N HIS A 570 -18.31 45.64 -17.39
CA HIS A 570 -17.59 46.62 -18.19
C HIS A 570 -18.53 47.23 -19.22
N GLN A 571 -18.36 48.54 -19.49
CA GLN A 571 -19.06 49.22 -20.58
C GLN A 571 -18.08 50.18 -21.25
N ASP A 572 -17.96 50.05 -22.57
CA ASP A 572 -17.27 51.01 -23.43
C ASP A 572 -18.26 51.57 -24.45
N ASN A 573 -18.57 52.84 -24.29
CA ASN A 573 -19.50 53.54 -25.15
C ASN A 573 -18.85 54.10 -26.41
N THR A 574 -17.52 53.93 -26.56
CA THR A 574 -16.77 54.34 -27.75
C THR A 574 -17.09 53.40 -28.89
N ALA A 575 -17.47 53.95 -30.06
CA ALA A 575 -17.59 53.12 -31.25
C ALA A 575 -16.18 52.83 -31.79
N ALA A 576 -15.68 51.61 -31.50
CA ALA A 576 -14.37 51.12 -31.96
C ALA A 576 -14.51 49.73 -32.61
N THR A 577 -13.55 49.37 -33.43
CA THR A 577 -13.46 48.04 -34.04
C THR A 577 -12.72 47.04 -33.16
N GLU A 578 -12.06 47.49 -32.08
CA GLU A 578 -11.37 46.66 -31.12
C GLU A 578 -11.60 47.19 -29.70
N HIS A 579 -11.99 46.29 -28.79
CA HIS A 579 -12.16 46.56 -27.36
C HIS A 579 -11.39 45.53 -26.55
N ASN A 580 -10.59 45.99 -25.59
CA ASN A 580 -9.90 45.13 -24.62
C ASN A 580 -10.56 45.30 -23.25
N VAL A 581 -11.13 44.26 -22.71
CA VAL A 581 -11.88 44.28 -21.46
C VAL A 581 -11.15 43.45 -20.42
N ALA A 582 -10.64 44.08 -19.38
CA ALA A 582 -10.05 43.38 -18.24
C ALA A 582 -11.16 42.72 -17.40
N LEU A 583 -11.02 41.43 -17.12
CA LEU A 583 -11.96 40.66 -16.31
C LEU A 583 -11.13 39.88 -15.26
N GLY A 584 -11.34 40.22 -13.99
CA GLY A 584 -10.53 39.65 -12.89
C GLY A 584 -10.79 38.18 -12.59
N ASN A 585 -11.86 37.57 -13.11
CA ASN A 585 -12.24 36.18 -12.80
C ASN A 585 -12.53 35.39 -14.08
N HIS A 586 -12.31 34.09 -14.03
CA HIS A 586 -12.79 33.14 -15.03
C HIS A 586 -14.30 32.91 -14.84
N GLY A 587 -15.02 32.63 -15.93
CA GLY A 587 -16.45 32.38 -15.87
C GLY A 587 -17.16 32.57 -17.20
N ILE A 588 -18.48 32.56 -17.12
CA ILE A 588 -19.35 32.83 -18.27
C ILE A 588 -19.75 34.31 -18.27
N PHE A 589 -19.50 34.97 -19.37
CA PHE A 589 -19.81 36.36 -19.58
C PHE A 589 -20.77 36.55 -20.75
N LEU A 590 -21.58 37.58 -20.68
CA LEU A 590 -22.45 38.01 -21.76
C LEU A 590 -21.90 39.32 -22.35
N VAL A 591 -21.43 39.26 -23.59
CA VAL A 591 -20.91 40.42 -24.31
C VAL A 591 -22.03 40.99 -25.20
N ARG A 592 -22.47 42.19 -24.91
CA ARG A 592 -23.46 42.91 -25.70
C ARG A 592 -22.78 43.87 -26.69
N ILE A 593 -23.12 43.73 -27.97
CA ILE A 593 -22.65 44.56 -29.09
C ILE A 593 -23.88 45.11 -29.79
N GLY A 594 -24.17 46.40 -29.59
CA GLY A 594 -25.43 46.96 -30.07
C GLY A 594 -26.66 46.24 -29.51
N ALA A 595 -27.50 45.67 -30.37
CA ALA A 595 -28.69 44.89 -29.99
C ALA A 595 -28.41 43.41 -29.78
N LYS A 596 -27.20 42.91 -30.03
CA LYS A 596 -26.82 41.49 -29.94
C LYS A 596 -26.09 41.17 -28.65
N THR A 597 -26.28 39.96 -28.15
CA THR A 597 -25.55 39.44 -26.97
C THR A 597 -24.91 38.11 -27.32
N ILE A 598 -23.63 37.98 -27.02
CA ILE A 598 -22.82 36.81 -27.25
C ILE A 598 -22.43 36.24 -25.89
N LYS A 599 -22.54 34.92 -25.71
CA LYS A 599 -22.02 34.22 -24.53
C LYS A 599 -20.56 33.90 -24.74
N VAL A 600 -19.71 34.30 -23.82
CA VAL A 600 -18.26 34.09 -23.83
C VAL A 600 -17.90 33.31 -22.57
N VAL A 601 -17.03 32.32 -22.71
CA VAL A 601 -16.42 31.55 -21.59
C VAL A 601 -14.96 31.96 -21.53
N ARG A 602 -14.51 32.41 -20.37
CA ARG A 602 -13.10 32.73 -20.08
C ARG A 602 -12.57 31.85 -19.01
#